data_2f8b00049173a64de34eed8315cf2715
#
_entry.id   2f8b00049173a64de34eed8315cf2715
#
_cell.length_a   1.000
_cell.length_b   1.000
_cell.length_c   1.000
_cell.angle_alpha   90.00
_cell.angle_beta   90.00
_cell.angle_gamma   90.00
#
_symmetry.space_group_name_H-M   'P 1'
#
loop_
_entity.id
_entity.type
_entity.pdbx_description
1 polymer ?
#
loop_
_entity_poly.entity_id
_entity_poly.type
_entity_poly.pdbx_seq_one_letter_code
_entity_poly.pdbx_strand_id
1 'polypeptide(L)'
;MFLSIMLISYLYGLIFPLLAHYATASNEDVGVSVSRIYFANILGSAAGPLVIGFWLFEITSFDNIMMIITIITMFTTAIAYYIMDSGKRNLSFQKKATYIAIMLILLFSGSNLYKGLYERLFYKTNYTTAKKFSNVIENRSGIISTTSTDGGFADFIYGGGMFDGTFNIYPEKNKNNNNIDRAYKIPTLHENPVELLSIGLSGGAWVRVASLYPDIKKIDVIEINPGYLELIKRYPDVNPILNDQRIQYFTDDGRRWLLRNPDKKYDFILMNTTWHWRNQINNLVSIEFLQLCKLHLKNNGVMYFNATSSPDIPFTATKVFKKVAVYKNFIAVTDGELIQNPETRARNLKKFVINDRPVFNFSNPESKEAFDALVMHSNEDISAHENELHDKYRLYLITDDNLASEFKTGKRIYSPEAAWKKIFAH
;
A
#
# COMPACT_ATOMS: atom_id res chain seq x y z
N MET A 1 25.07 -1.59 -10.83
CA MET A 1 24.29 -2.28 -9.78
C MET A 1 24.74 -3.72 -9.55
N PHE A 2 24.75 -4.62 -10.55
CA PHE A 2 25.16 -6.03 -10.36
C PHE A 2 26.59 -6.20 -9.81
N LEU A 3 27.56 -5.52 -10.40
CA LEU A 3 28.98 -5.55 -9.93
C LEU A 3 29.14 -5.03 -8.50
N SER A 4 28.38 -4.00 -8.11
CA SER A 4 28.43 -3.46 -6.74
C SER A 4 27.88 -4.47 -5.73
N ILE A 5 26.77 -5.17 -6.08
CA ILE A 5 26.19 -6.22 -5.24
C ILE A 5 27.16 -7.39 -5.10
N MET A 6 27.79 -7.82 -6.19
CA MET A 6 28.82 -8.89 -6.16
C MET A 6 30.00 -8.53 -5.27
N LEU A 7 30.52 -7.29 -5.38
CA LEU A 7 31.63 -6.83 -4.55
C LEU A 7 31.26 -6.80 -3.07
N ILE A 8 30.09 -6.27 -2.74
CA ILE A 8 29.60 -6.22 -1.36
C ILE A 8 29.44 -7.64 -0.81
N SER A 9 28.78 -8.53 -1.56
CA SER A 9 28.59 -9.93 -1.15
C SER A 9 29.90 -10.66 -0.95
N TYR A 10 30.88 -10.42 -1.82
CA TYR A 10 32.23 -10.97 -1.69
C TYR A 10 32.91 -10.49 -0.40
N LEU A 11 32.88 -9.18 -0.12
CA LEU A 11 33.47 -8.61 1.08
C LEU A 11 32.83 -9.15 2.36
N TYR A 12 31.49 -9.25 2.39
CA TYR A 12 30.79 -9.88 3.50
C TYR A 12 31.13 -11.37 3.66
N GLY A 13 31.27 -12.09 2.54
CA GLY A 13 31.66 -13.50 2.55
C GLY A 13 33.03 -13.76 3.14
N LEU A 14 33.95 -12.79 3.06
CA LEU A 14 35.30 -12.88 3.66
C LEU A 14 35.32 -12.67 5.18
N ILE A 15 34.30 -12.01 5.76
CA ILE A 15 34.30 -11.65 7.20
C ILE A 15 34.30 -12.92 8.06
N PHE A 16 33.42 -13.87 7.78
CA PHE A 16 33.28 -15.08 8.59
C PHE A 16 34.55 -15.96 8.62
N PRO A 17 35.18 -16.31 7.49
CA PRO A 17 36.44 -17.05 7.48
C PRO A 17 37.56 -16.31 8.22
N LEU A 18 37.68 -14.99 8.06
CA LEU A 18 38.65 -14.17 8.76
C LEU A 18 38.45 -14.21 10.28
N LEU A 19 37.19 -14.01 10.75
CA LEU A 19 36.86 -14.11 12.17
C LEU A 19 37.16 -15.51 12.72
N ALA A 20 36.82 -16.57 11.97
CA ALA A 20 37.09 -17.93 12.38
C ALA A 20 38.62 -18.18 12.50
N HIS A 21 39.42 -17.66 11.56
CA HIS A 21 40.88 -17.79 11.59
C HIS A 21 41.52 -17.09 12.81
N TYR A 22 41.07 -15.86 13.12
CA TYR A 22 41.66 -15.09 14.22
C TYR A 22 41.10 -15.47 15.61
N ALA A 23 39.89 -16.00 15.70
CA ALA A 23 39.31 -16.38 16.99
C ALA A 23 39.59 -17.82 17.40
N THR A 24 40.21 -18.63 16.53
CA THR A 24 40.64 -20.00 16.87
C THR A 24 42.09 -19.99 17.38
N ALA A 25 42.27 -20.26 18.67
CA ALA A 25 43.59 -20.41 19.24
C ALA A 25 44.17 -21.80 18.88
N SER A 26 45.52 -21.89 18.73
CA SER A 26 46.20 -23.12 18.36
C SER A 26 46.04 -24.26 19.40
N ASN A 27 45.58 -23.95 20.58
CA ASN A 27 45.44 -24.91 21.71
C ASN A 27 43.95 -25.23 22.01
N GLU A 28 42.99 -24.71 21.26
CA GLU A 28 41.59 -24.95 21.47
C GLU A 28 41.03 -25.91 20.39
N ASP A 29 39.95 -26.60 20.77
CA ASP A 29 39.14 -27.37 19.80
C ASP A 29 38.57 -26.41 18.75
N VAL A 30 39.04 -26.56 17.52
CA VAL A 30 38.61 -25.74 16.37
C VAL A 30 37.08 -25.75 16.21
N GLY A 31 36.44 -26.91 16.43
CA GLY A 31 35.01 -27.07 16.33
C GLY A 31 34.27 -26.21 17.34
N VAL A 32 34.73 -26.13 18.57
CA VAL A 32 34.15 -25.31 19.63
C VAL A 32 34.28 -23.82 19.32
N SER A 33 35.46 -23.38 18.90
CA SER A 33 35.73 -21.97 18.57
C SER A 33 34.89 -21.49 17.39
N VAL A 34 34.81 -22.26 16.32
CA VAL A 34 34.00 -21.97 15.13
C VAL A 34 32.49 -21.97 15.47
N SER A 35 32.03 -22.92 16.31
CA SER A 35 30.63 -22.99 16.71
C SER A 35 30.19 -21.77 17.53
N ARG A 36 31.05 -21.21 18.41
CA ARG A 36 30.75 -19.97 19.14
C ARG A 36 30.58 -18.77 18.22
N ILE A 37 31.42 -18.62 17.20
CA ILE A 37 31.32 -17.53 16.23
C ILE A 37 30.05 -17.68 15.40
N TYR A 38 29.76 -18.92 14.97
CA TYR A 38 28.54 -19.22 14.20
C TYR A 38 27.28 -18.94 15.02
N PHE A 39 27.26 -19.32 16.28
CA PHE A 39 26.17 -19.02 17.21
C PHE A 39 25.97 -17.51 17.39
N ALA A 40 27.05 -16.75 17.60
CA ALA A 40 26.97 -15.29 17.69
C ALA A 40 26.43 -14.66 16.40
N ASN A 41 26.84 -15.16 15.24
CA ASN A 41 26.32 -14.71 13.94
C ASN A 41 24.82 -15.00 13.79
N ILE A 42 24.35 -16.20 14.19
CA ILE A 42 22.91 -16.53 14.18
C ILE A 42 22.13 -15.58 15.09
N LEU A 43 22.59 -15.36 16.32
CA LEU A 43 21.93 -14.43 17.26
C LEU A 43 21.87 -13.01 16.68
N GLY A 44 22.96 -12.51 16.12
CA GLY A 44 23.00 -11.18 15.51
C GLY A 44 22.06 -11.07 14.29
N SER A 45 22.03 -12.10 13.45
CA SER A 45 21.19 -12.15 12.26
C SER A 45 19.69 -12.27 12.60
N ALA A 46 19.36 -12.87 13.74
CA ALA A 46 17.98 -12.92 14.23
C ALA A 46 17.56 -11.63 14.95
N ALA A 47 18.40 -11.14 15.87
CA ALA A 47 18.10 -9.95 16.69
C ALA A 47 18.13 -8.65 15.90
N GLY A 48 19.07 -8.49 14.97
CA GLY A 48 19.24 -7.25 14.19
C GLY A 48 17.97 -6.82 13.44
N PRO A 49 17.38 -7.66 12.59
CA PRO A 49 16.14 -7.34 11.88
C PRO A 49 14.96 -7.07 12.83
N LEU A 50 14.88 -7.77 13.97
CA LEU A 50 13.82 -7.53 14.96
C LEU A 50 13.96 -6.15 15.59
N VAL A 51 15.17 -5.77 16.03
CA VAL A 51 15.43 -4.44 16.62
C VAL A 51 15.18 -3.34 15.60
N ILE A 52 15.67 -3.50 14.38
CA ILE A 52 15.50 -2.49 13.34
C ILE A 52 14.02 -2.41 12.90
N GLY A 53 13.40 -3.54 12.58
CA GLY A 53 12.07 -3.58 11.99
C GLY A 53 10.94 -3.23 12.96
N PHE A 54 11.05 -3.66 14.23
CA PHE A 54 9.98 -3.45 15.21
C PHE A 54 10.18 -2.26 16.13
N TRP A 55 11.40 -1.78 16.26
CA TRP A 55 11.70 -0.71 17.20
C TRP A 55 12.30 0.53 16.55
N LEU A 56 13.40 0.41 15.80
CA LEU A 56 14.07 1.58 15.26
C LEU A 56 13.23 2.30 14.20
N PHE A 57 12.52 1.58 13.33
CA PHE A 57 11.64 2.21 12.34
C PHE A 57 10.42 2.95 12.91
N GLU A 58 10.10 2.74 14.19
CA GLU A 58 9.03 3.50 14.87
C GLU A 58 9.53 4.83 15.46
N ILE A 59 10.82 4.95 15.71
CA ILE A 59 11.38 6.10 16.45
C ILE A 59 12.30 6.98 15.62
N THR A 60 12.78 6.50 14.47
CA THR A 60 13.70 7.28 13.64
C THR A 60 13.63 6.91 12.15
N SER A 61 14.15 7.80 11.30
CA SER A 61 14.17 7.62 9.84
C SER A 61 15.23 6.61 9.38
N PHE A 62 15.06 6.10 8.17
CA PHE A 62 15.99 5.13 7.56
C PHE A 62 17.43 5.64 7.48
N ASP A 63 17.63 6.89 7.14
CA ASP A 63 18.96 7.50 7.06
C ASP A 63 19.65 7.53 8.43
N ASN A 64 18.93 7.84 9.51
CA ASN A 64 19.44 7.76 10.87
C ASN A 64 19.78 6.32 11.28
N ILE A 65 18.95 5.34 10.91
CA ILE A 65 19.23 3.91 11.16
C ILE A 65 20.53 3.51 10.47
N MET A 66 20.72 3.91 9.22
CA MET A 66 21.94 3.63 8.48
C MET A 66 23.18 4.30 9.13
N MET A 67 23.02 5.50 9.67
CA MET A 67 24.08 6.17 10.45
C MET A 67 24.40 5.41 11.73
N ILE A 68 23.39 4.94 12.48
CA ILE A 68 23.57 4.14 13.70
C ILE A 68 24.33 2.85 13.37
N ILE A 69 23.93 2.13 12.32
CA ILE A 69 24.62 0.90 11.88
C ILE A 69 26.07 1.21 11.49
N THR A 70 26.29 2.31 10.77
CA THR A 70 27.64 2.75 10.41
C THR A 70 28.50 3.01 11.64
N ILE A 71 28.00 3.73 12.62
CA ILE A 71 28.70 4.01 13.89
C ILE A 71 29.01 2.72 14.65
N ILE A 72 28.04 1.81 14.77
CA ILE A 72 28.24 0.50 15.44
C ILE A 72 29.33 -0.30 14.70
N THR A 73 29.30 -0.34 13.38
CA THR A 73 30.30 -1.04 12.59
C THR A 73 31.69 -0.44 12.77
N MET A 74 31.81 0.88 12.79
CA MET A 74 33.06 1.57 13.06
C MET A 74 33.60 1.25 14.45
N PHE A 75 32.75 1.28 15.46
CA PHE A 75 33.12 1.00 16.84
C PHE A 75 33.58 -0.46 17.02
N THR A 76 32.85 -1.42 16.47
CA THR A 76 33.23 -2.84 16.52
C THR A 76 34.54 -3.11 15.77
N THR A 77 34.74 -2.44 14.63
CA THR A 77 36.00 -2.54 13.88
C THR A 77 37.17 -1.92 14.64
N ALA A 78 36.94 -0.81 15.36
CA ALA A 78 37.97 -0.20 16.21
C ALA A 78 38.37 -1.11 17.39
N ILE A 79 37.39 -1.76 18.03
CA ILE A 79 37.66 -2.75 19.10
C ILE A 79 38.44 -3.93 18.54
N ALA A 80 38.02 -4.52 17.43
CA ALA A 80 38.72 -5.62 16.80
C ALA A 80 40.16 -5.24 16.46
N TYR A 81 40.33 -4.05 15.90
CA TYR A 81 41.65 -3.49 15.60
C TYR A 81 42.56 -3.34 16.85
N TYR A 82 41.99 -2.80 17.94
CA TYR A 82 42.72 -2.65 19.22
C TYR A 82 43.14 -3.99 19.81
N ILE A 83 42.29 -4.99 19.79
CA ILE A 83 42.59 -6.35 20.27
C ILE A 83 43.71 -6.98 19.45
N MET A 84 43.70 -6.81 18.13
CA MET A 84 44.72 -7.34 17.24
C MET A 84 46.07 -6.61 17.38
N ASP A 85 46.08 -5.30 17.64
CA ASP A 85 47.30 -4.50 17.82
C ASP A 85 47.99 -4.81 19.16
N SER A 86 47.24 -5.11 20.20
CA SER A 86 47.78 -5.50 21.52
C SER A 86 48.51 -6.85 21.56
N GLY A 87 48.28 -7.67 20.52
CA GLY A 87 48.74 -9.05 20.44
C GLY A 87 50.09 -9.34 19.74
N LYS A 88 50.87 -8.37 19.23
CA LYS A 88 52.25 -8.50 18.76
C LYS A 88 52.69 -7.65 17.54
N ARG A 89 51.87 -6.85 16.93
CA ARG A 89 52.24 -5.96 15.80
C ARG A 89 51.79 -4.53 16.06
N ASN A 90 52.72 -3.67 16.50
CA ASN A 90 52.54 -2.22 16.46
C ASN A 90 52.22 -1.82 15.03
N LEU A 91 50.94 -1.56 14.74
CA LEU A 91 50.52 -1.03 13.46
C LEU A 91 51.12 0.36 13.26
N SER A 92 51.66 0.63 12.10
CA SER A 92 52.29 1.93 11.80
C SER A 92 51.30 3.07 12.01
N PHE A 93 51.80 4.19 12.50
CA PHE A 93 51.02 5.44 12.68
C PHE A 93 50.16 5.76 11.43
N GLN A 94 50.69 5.54 10.24
CA GLN A 94 49.99 5.75 8.99
C GLN A 94 48.71 4.93 8.86
N LYS A 95 48.69 3.66 9.25
CA LYS A 95 47.49 2.81 9.20
C LYS A 95 46.44 3.27 10.20
N LYS A 96 46.83 3.69 11.40
CA LYS A 96 45.93 4.27 12.40
C LYS A 96 45.31 5.58 11.91
N ALA A 97 46.12 6.45 11.34
CA ALA A 97 45.66 7.72 10.76
C ALA A 97 44.69 7.52 9.57
N THR A 98 44.98 6.57 8.68
CA THR A 98 44.11 6.22 7.54
C THR A 98 42.75 5.72 8.02
N TYR A 99 42.74 4.83 9.04
CA TYR A 99 41.50 4.33 9.60
C TYR A 99 40.64 5.45 10.20
N ILE A 100 41.25 6.33 11.01
CA ILE A 100 40.57 7.49 11.58
C ILE A 100 40.05 8.42 10.49
N ALA A 101 40.83 8.68 9.46
CA ALA A 101 40.43 9.52 8.32
C ALA A 101 39.20 8.94 7.59
N ILE A 102 39.19 7.62 7.33
CA ILE A 102 38.04 6.93 6.71
C ILE A 102 36.81 7.05 7.60
N MET A 103 36.95 6.82 8.92
CA MET A 103 35.85 6.99 9.87
C MET A 103 35.27 8.39 9.85
N LEU A 104 36.09 9.41 9.89
CA LEU A 104 35.67 10.81 9.83
C LEU A 104 34.97 11.13 8.51
N ILE A 105 35.51 10.69 7.38
CA ILE A 105 34.88 10.86 6.07
C ILE A 105 33.49 10.23 6.05
N LEU A 106 33.32 9.00 6.54
CA LEU A 106 32.01 8.33 6.58
C LEU A 106 31.04 9.03 7.51
N LEU A 107 31.49 9.50 8.69
CA LEU A 107 30.66 10.26 9.63
C LEU A 107 30.18 11.59 9.03
N PHE A 108 31.07 12.36 8.43
CA PHE A 108 30.72 13.68 7.87
C PHE A 108 29.98 13.60 6.53
N SER A 109 30.20 12.55 5.74
CA SER A 109 29.51 12.37 4.45
C SER A 109 28.20 11.57 4.57
N GLY A 110 27.97 10.86 5.68
CA GLY A 110 26.87 9.92 5.85
C GLY A 110 25.49 10.56 5.62
N SER A 111 25.22 11.70 6.24
CA SER A 111 23.95 12.42 6.05
C SER A 111 23.72 12.88 4.60
N ASN A 112 24.79 13.20 3.87
CA ASN A 112 24.68 13.61 2.46
C ASN A 112 24.54 12.41 1.51
N LEU A 113 25.02 11.22 1.88
CA LEU A 113 24.89 9.99 1.09
C LEU A 113 23.43 9.56 0.97
N TYR A 114 22.67 9.70 2.05
CA TYR A 114 21.26 9.27 2.10
C TYR A 114 20.27 10.38 1.75
N LYS A 115 20.72 11.64 1.61
CA LYS A 115 19.87 12.76 1.26
C LYS A 115 19.20 12.55 -0.10
N GLY A 116 17.86 12.61 -0.12
CA GLY A 116 17.06 12.37 -1.31
C GLY A 116 17.12 10.92 -1.82
N LEU A 117 17.39 9.96 -0.94
CA LEU A 117 17.45 8.54 -1.29
C LEU A 117 16.16 8.06 -1.95
N TYR A 118 15.01 8.40 -1.38
CA TYR A 118 13.71 7.97 -1.88
C TYR A 118 13.39 8.57 -3.24
N GLU A 119 13.71 9.82 -3.46
CA GLU A 119 13.57 10.47 -4.77
C GLU A 119 14.50 9.83 -5.81
N ARG A 120 15.74 9.51 -5.45
CA ARG A 120 16.69 8.82 -6.35
C ARG A 120 16.19 7.43 -6.72
N LEU A 121 15.64 6.68 -5.77
CA LEU A 121 15.06 5.36 -6.00
C LEU A 121 13.80 5.43 -6.86
N PHE A 122 12.98 6.45 -6.64
CA PHE A 122 11.72 6.64 -7.36
C PHE A 122 11.94 7.13 -8.80
N TYR A 123 12.69 8.23 -8.96
CA TYR A 123 12.91 8.84 -10.28
C TYR A 123 14.01 8.16 -11.10
N LYS A 124 14.88 7.36 -10.46
CA LYS A 124 15.98 6.62 -11.12
C LYS A 124 16.81 7.52 -12.04
N THR A 125 16.86 7.19 -13.35
CA THR A 125 17.57 7.97 -14.38
C THR A 125 17.00 9.38 -14.60
N ASN A 126 15.74 9.61 -14.24
CA ASN A 126 15.06 10.90 -14.36
C ASN A 126 15.17 11.77 -13.10
N TYR A 127 15.98 11.36 -12.12
CA TYR A 127 16.21 12.12 -10.91
C TYR A 127 16.95 13.46 -11.21
N THR A 128 16.44 14.51 -10.61
CA THR A 128 17.12 15.83 -10.54
C THR A 128 16.99 16.36 -9.12
N THR A 129 17.86 17.26 -8.70
CA THR A 129 17.82 17.86 -7.35
C THR A 129 16.56 18.72 -7.11
N ALA A 130 15.87 19.12 -8.18
CA ALA A 130 14.59 19.83 -8.11
C ALA A 130 13.40 18.91 -7.81
N LYS A 131 13.51 17.64 -8.16
CA LYS A 131 12.44 16.64 -7.92
C LYS A 131 12.51 16.14 -6.49
N LYS A 132 11.68 16.70 -5.62
CA LYS A 132 11.59 16.33 -4.21
C LYS A 132 10.18 15.88 -3.88
N PHE A 133 10.07 14.99 -2.91
CA PHE A 133 8.80 14.70 -2.28
C PHE A 133 8.38 15.88 -1.39
N SER A 134 7.08 16.20 -1.41
CA SER A 134 6.48 17.20 -0.51
C SER A 134 6.43 16.70 0.92
N ASN A 135 6.17 15.39 1.06
CA ASN A 135 6.18 14.70 2.35
C ASN A 135 6.81 13.32 2.18
N VAL A 136 7.50 12.87 3.23
CA VAL A 136 7.95 11.48 3.40
C VAL A 136 7.59 11.07 4.83
N ILE A 137 6.87 9.96 4.99
CA ILE A 137 6.53 9.35 6.26
C ILE A 137 7.05 7.93 6.23
N GLU A 138 7.86 7.58 7.21
CA GLU A 138 8.51 6.29 7.35
C GLU A 138 8.05 5.61 8.64
N ASN A 139 7.72 4.34 8.55
CA ASN A 139 7.46 3.49 9.70
C ASN A 139 7.66 2.02 9.33
N ARG A 140 7.46 1.11 10.28
CA ARG A 140 7.59 -0.35 10.04
C ARG A 140 6.66 -0.90 8.95
N SER A 141 5.53 -0.23 8.67
CA SER A 141 4.59 -0.66 7.64
C SER A 141 4.99 -0.20 6.24
N GLY A 142 6.00 0.65 6.12
CA GLY A 142 6.56 1.11 4.86
C GLY A 142 6.69 2.62 4.75
N ILE A 143 6.91 3.08 3.52
CA ILE A 143 7.17 4.48 3.21
C ILE A 143 5.98 5.05 2.46
N ILE A 144 5.49 6.18 2.93
CA ILE A 144 4.49 6.99 2.23
C ILE A 144 5.18 8.26 1.77
N SER A 145 5.04 8.61 0.50
CA SER A 145 5.56 9.85 -0.04
C SER A 145 4.52 10.59 -0.88
N THR A 146 4.63 11.92 -0.94
CA THR A 146 3.77 12.73 -1.79
C THR A 146 4.59 13.61 -2.71
N THR A 147 4.06 13.86 -3.91
CA THR A 147 4.63 14.82 -4.87
C THR A 147 3.59 15.85 -5.23
N SER A 148 4.00 17.12 -5.31
CA SER A 148 3.13 18.17 -5.85
C SER A 148 2.82 17.91 -7.32
N THR A 149 1.58 18.19 -7.71
CA THR A 149 1.18 18.19 -9.12
C THR A 149 1.50 19.52 -9.77
N ASP A 150 1.95 19.49 -11.02
CA ASP A 150 2.04 20.69 -11.84
C ASP A 150 0.62 21.26 -12.01
N GLY A 151 0.37 22.43 -11.40
CA GLY A 151 -0.96 23.05 -11.36
C GLY A 151 -1.64 23.06 -9.98
N GLY A 152 -1.04 22.46 -8.94
CA GLY A 152 -1.40 22.69 -7.53
C GLY A 152 -2.72 22.10 -7.07
N PHE A 153 -3.31 21.14 -7.82
CA PHE A 153 -4.68 20.72 -7.56
C PHE A 153 -4.82 19.69 -6.43
N ALA A 154 -3.93 18.72 -6.35
CA ALA A 154 -3.80 17.77 -5.26
C ALA A 154 -2.49 17.00 -5.40
N ASP A 155 -1.80 16.79 -4.30
CA ASP A 155 -0.58 15.98 -4.32
C ASP A 155 -0.90 14.53 -4.68
N PHE A 156 0.01 13.90 -5.44
CA PHE A 156 0.01 12.47 -5.67
C PHE A 156 0.58 11.72 -4.47
N ILE A 157 -0.07 10.64 -4.09
CA ILE A 157 0.32 9.78 -2.97
C ILE A 157 0.97 8.52 -3.54
N TYR A 158 2.08 8.10 -2.92
CA TYR A 158 2.77 6.87 -3.23
C TYR A 158 2.96 6.05 -1.95
N GLY A 159 2.37 4.86 -1.91
CA GLY A 159 2.59 3.86 -0.86
C GLY A 159 3.64 2.85 -1.31
N GLY A 160 4.81 2.79 -0.64
CA GLY A 160 5.91 1.91 -1.05
C GLY A 160 6.40 2.16 -2.48
N GLY A 161 6.39 3.42 -2.94
CA GLY A 161 6.81 3.81 -4.29
C GLY A 161 5.79 3.57 -5.40
N MET A 162 4.58 3.09 -5.09
CA MET A 162 3.49 2.88 -6.04
C MET A 162 2.42 3.94 -5.86
N PHE A 163 1.85 4.42 -6.99
CA PHE A 163 0.75 5.37 -6.97
C PHE A 163 -0.45 4.80 -6.18
N ASP A 164 -0.91 5.57 -5.21
CA ASP A 164 -1.96 5.18 -4.26
C ASP A 164 -3.15 6.16 -4.22
N GLY A 165 -3.14 7.18 -5.06
CA GLY A 165 -4.21 8.14 -5.20
C GLY A 165 -3.79 9.59 -5.02
N THR A 166 -4.79 10.43 -4.74
CA THR A 166 -4.62 11.86 -4.41
C THR A 166 -5.60 12.24 -3.29
N PHE A 167 -5.51 13.45 -2.77
CA PHE A 167 -6.42 13.97 -1.75
C PHE A 167 -7.69 14.61 -2.32
N ASN A 168 -7.88 14.57 -3.64
CA ASN A 168 -9.06 15.15 -4.28
C ASN A 168 -10.35 14.39 -3.90
N ILE A 169 -11.39 15.16 -3.56
CA ILE A 169 -12.73 14.67 -3.24
C ILE A 169 -13.81 15.16 -4.22
N TYR A 170 -13.44 16.00 -5.18
CA TYR A 170 -14.38 16.65 -6.09
C TYR A 170 -14.59 15.80 -7.36
N PRO A 171 -15.85 15.49 -7.71
CA PRO A 171 -16.16 14.59 -8.82
C PRO A 171 -16.15 15.26 -10.21
N GLU A 172 -16.04 16.60 -10.28
CA GLU A 172 -16.02 17.35 -11.53
C GLU A 172 -14.86 16.90 -12.43
N LYS A 173 -15.10 16.81 -13.71
CA LYS A 173 -14.20 16.20 -14.70
C LYS A 173 -12.79 16.83 -14.70
N ASN A 174 -12.70 18.16 -14.59
CA ASN A 174 -11.44 18.90 -14.53
C ASN A 174 -10.66 18.65 -13.23
N LYS A 175 -11.32 18.15 -12.19
CA LYS A 175 -10.75 17.89 -10.88
C LYS A 175 -10.56 16.40 -10.59
N ASN A 176 -11.24 15.54 -11.30
CA ASN A 176 -11.34 14.09 -11.06
C ASN A 176 -10.09 13.32 -11.55
N ASN A 177 -8.90 13.79 -11.18
CA ASN A 177 -7.61 13.21 -11.59
C ASN A 177 -7.33 11.83 -10.99
N ASN A 178 -8.01 11.48 -9.88
CA ASN A 178 -7.92 10.19 -9.19
C ASN A 178 -9.14 9.29 -9.44
N ASN A 179 -10.05 9.70 -10.33
CA ASN A 179 -11.33 9.04 -10.55
C ASN A 179 -12.14 8.85 -9.25
N ILE A 180 -12.22 9.91 -8.42
CA ILE A 180 -12.97 9.89 -7.15
C ILE A 180 -14.47 9.74 -7.35
N ASP A 181 -14.99 10.00 -8.54
CA ASP A 181 -16.37 9.72 -8.93
C ASP A 181 -16.79 8.29 -8.60
N ARG A 182 -15.84 7.33 -8.61
CA ARG A 182 -16.10 5.94 -8.19
C ARG A 182 -16.56 5.85 -6.73
N ALA A 183 -16.09 6.71 -5.84
CA ALA A 183 -16.54 6.72 -4.45
C ALA A 183 -17.98 7.19 -4.31
N TYR A 184 -18.45 8.07 -5.18
CA TYR A 184 -19.84 8.53 -5.22
C TYR A 184 -20.84 7.46 -5.72
N LYS A 185 -20.34 6.32 -6.26
CA LYS A 185 -21.20 5.19 -6.63
C LYS A 185 -21.83 4.48 -5.42
N ILE A 186 -21.29 4.60 -4.21
CA ILE A 186 -21.75 3.88 -3.01
C ILE A 186 -23.30 3.90 -2.88
N PRO A 187 -23.99 5.06 -2.80
CA PRO A 187 -25.43 5.08 -2.64
C PRO A 187 -26.20 4.83 -3.94
N THR A 188 -25.53 4.61 -5.06
CA THR A 188 -26.17 4.15 -6.31
C THR A 188 -26.17 2.62 -6.43
N LEU A 189 -25.47 1.93 -5.53
CA LEU A 189 -25.36 0.49 -5.48
C LEU A 189 -26.23 -0.12 -4.38
N HIS A 190 -26.37 0.56 -3.23
CA HIS A 190 -27.13 0.13 -2.07
C HIS A 190 -28.11 1.23 -1.63
N GLU A 191 -29.39 0.87 -1.35
CA GLU A 191 -30.42 1.86 -1.10
C GLU A 191 -30.21 2.67 0.20
N ASN A 192 -29.72 2.02 1.24
CA ASN A 192 -29.53 2.62 2.56
C ASN A 192 -28.26 2.08 3.23
N PRO A 193 -27.08 2.52 2.81
CA PRO A 193 -25.81 2.12 3.43
C PRO A 193 -25.65 2.88 4.77
N VAL A 194 -25.89 2.22 5.91
CA VAL A 194 -25.82 2.81 7.26
C VAL A 194 -24.47 2.53 7.91
N GLU A 195 -24.00 1.29 7.83
CA GLU A 195 -22.73 0.85 8.39
C GLU A 195 -21.78 0.42 7.27
N LEU A 196 -20.64 1.10 7.18
CA LEU A 196 -19.64 0.90 6.14
C LEU A 196 -18.34 0.41 6.75
N LEU A 197 -17.71 -0.60 6.12
CA LEU A 197 -16.33 -0.97 6.34
C LEU A 197 -15.48 -0.47 5.18
N SER A 198 -14.38 0.24 5.46
CA SER A 198 -13.34 0.56 4.49
C SER A 198 -12.09 -0.26 4.77
N ILE A 199 -11.69 -1.10 3.82
CA ILE A 199 -10.42 -1.82 3.86
C ILE A 199 -9.43 -1.03 3.04
N GLY A 200 -8.46 -0.41 3.73
CA GLY A 200 -7.56 0.60 3.20
C GLY A 200 -8.10 2.02 3.36
N LEU A 201 -7.22 2.93 3.75
CA LEU A 201 -7.49 4.36 3.93
C LEU A 201 -6.82 5.22 2.85
N SER A 202 -5.54 4.91 2.56
CA SER A 202 -4.70 5.77 1.71
C SER A 202 -4.78 7.25 2.15
N GLY A 203 -4.88 8.20 1.23
CA GLY A 203 -5.05 9.63 1.52
C GLY A 203 -6.40 10.04 2.10
N GLY A 204 -7.29 9.10 2.42
CA GLY A 204 -8.57 9.37 3.06
C GLY A 204 -9.68 9.89 2.15
N ALA A 205 -9.41 10.15 0.86
CA ALA A 205 -10.38 10.75 -0.06
C ALA A 205 -11.68 9.91 -0.20
N TRP A 206 -11.58 8.59 -0.27
CA TRP A 206 -12.73 7.70 -0.38
C TRP A 206 -13.57 7.67 0.90
N VAL A 207 -12.92 7.59 2.05
CA VAL A 207 -13.60 7.66 3.36
C VAL A 207 -14.23 9.03 3.55
N ARG A 208 -13.55 10.10 3.09
CA ARG A 208 -14.11 11.46 3.12
C ARG A 208 -15.39 11.55 2.28
N VAL A 209 -15.39 11.04 1.05
CA VAL A 209 -16.59 11.00 0.22
C VAL A 209 -17.71 10.20 0.90
N ALA A 210 -17.42 9.01 1.43
CA ALA A 210 -18.41 8.24 2.18
C ALA A 210 -18.99 9.01 3.37
N SER A 211 -18.17 9.78 4.11
CA SER A 211 -18.61 10.59 5.23
C SER A 211 -19.51 11.79 4.84
N LEU A 212 -19.45 12.22 3.56
CA LEU A 212 -20.34 13.25 3.04
C LEU A 212 -21.79 12.76 2.81
N TYR A 213 -22.01 11.44 2.89
CA TYR A 213 -23.32 10.86 2.75
C TYR A 213 -24.01 10.75 4.13
N PRO A 214 -25.11 11.50 4.39
CA PRO A 214 -25.65 11.65 5.74
C PRO A 214 -26.30 10.38 6.29
N ASP A 215 -26.71 9.44 5.43
CA ASP A 215 -27.32 8.19 5.87
C ASP A 215 -26.30 7.19 6.40
N ILE A 216 -25.00 7.34 6.07
CA ILE A 216 -23.92 6.57 6.68
C ILE A 216 -23.69 7.06 8.12
N LYS A 217 -23.96 6.19 9.09
CA LYS A 217 -23.90 6.50 10.53
C LYS A 217 -22.64 5.95 11.19
N LYS A 218 -22.01 4.98 10.55
CA LYS A 218 -20.79 4.36 11.08
C LYS A 218 -19.86 3.93 9.95
N ILE A 219 -18.59 4.22 10.14
CA ILE A 219 -17.51 3.81 9.21
C ILE A 219 -16.38 3.19 10.05
N ASP A 220 -16.16 1.89 9.90
CA ASP A 220 -14.97 1.23 10.42
C ASP A 220 -13.90 1.26 9.30
N VAL A 221 -12.70 1.78 9.62
CA VAL A 221 -11.59 1.91 8.66
C VAL A 221 -10.42 1.05 9.13
N ILE A 222 -10.02 0.10 8.31
CA ILE A 222 -8.88 -0.76 8.59
C ILE A 222 -7.73 -0.33 7.68
N GLU A 223 -6.63 0.12 8.27
CA GLU A 223 -5.45 0.58 7.55
C GLU A 223 -4.19 -0.06 8.13
N ILE A 224 -3.38 -0.66 7.27
CA ILE A 224 -2.17 -1.36 7.70
C ILE A 224 -1.02 -0.39 8.03
N ASN A 225 -1.01 0.79 7.42
CA ASN A 225 0.02 1.80 7.63
C ASN A 225 -0.55 3.04 8.35
N PRO A 226 -0.32 3.18 9.68
CA PRO A 226 -0.85 4.31 10.44
C PRO A 226 -0.30 5.67 9.99
N GLY A 227 0.77 5.71 9.22
CA GLY A 227 1.35 6.95 8.67
C GLY A 227 0.38 7.73 7.77
N TYR A 228 -0.63 7.08 7.19
CA TYR A 228 -1.67 7.79 6.43
C TYR A 228 -2.49 8.72 7.32
N LEU A 229 -2.78 8.34 8.58
CA LEU A 229 -3.48 9.23 9.52
C LEU A 229 -2.68 10.49 9.83
N GLU A 230 -1.35 10.37 9.91
CA GLU A 230 -0.47 11.54 10.09
C GLU A 230 -0.46 12.43 8.82
N LEU A 231 -0.40 11.80 7.66
CA LEU A 231 -0.38 12.51 6.38
C LEU A 231 -1.67 13.30 6.17
N ILE A 232 -2.83 12.70 6.41
CA ILE A 232 -4.16 13.30 6.23
C ILE A 232 -4.32 14.61 7.03
N LYS A 233 -3.69 14.75 8.20
CA LYS A 233 -3.72 16.00 9.00
C LYS A 233 -3.28 17.22 8.22
N ARG A 234 -2.44 17.06 7.21
CA ARG A 234 -1.85 18.14 6.41
C ARG A 234 -2.72 18.61 5.25
N TYR A 235 -3.84 17.90 4.96
CA TYR A 235 -4.67 18.13 3.78
C TYR A 235 -6.11 18.52 4.18
N PRO A 236 -6.49 19.80 4.05
CA PRO A 236 -7.79 20.32 4.53
C PRO A 236 -9.03 19.63 3.96
N ASP A 237 -8.99 19.18 2.70
CA ASP A 237 -10.14 18.55 2.05
C ASP A 237 -10.50 17.19 2.68
N VAL A 238 -9.51 16.47 3.20
CA VAL A 238 -9.69 15.12 3.76
C VAL A 238 -9.57 15.07 5.27
N ASN A 239 -8.86 16.02 5.92
CA ASN A 239 -8.62 15.97 7.36
C ASN A 239 -9.89 15.97 8.25
N PRO A 240 -11.08 16.47 7.82
CA PRO A 240 -12.26 16.41 8.67
C PRO A 240 -12.65 14.99 9.10
N ILE A 241 -12.25 13.95 8.33
CA ILE A 241 -12.52 12.55 8.72
C ILE A 241 -11.87 12.17 10.06
N LEU A 242 -10.76 12.80 10.44
CA LEU A 242 -10.06 12.49 11.69
C LEU A 242 -10.84 12.89 12.94
N ASN A 243 -11.77 13.82 12.82
CA ASN A 243 -12.62 14.33 13.91
C ASN A 243 -14.10 13.88 13.77
N ASP A 244 -14.44 13.11 12.75
CA ASP A 244 -15.80 12.61 12.55
C ASP A 244 -16.07 11.43 13.49
N GLN A 245 -16.95 11.63 14.47
CA GLN A 245 -17.26 10.63 15.51
C GLN A 245 -17.88 9.33 14.96
N ARG A 246 -18.35 9.34 13.72
CA ARG A 246 -18.88 8.15 13.04
C ARG A 246 -17.78 7.22 12.57
N ILE A 247 -16.51 7.69 12.53
CA ILE A 247 -15.39 6.97 11.95
C ILE A 247 -14.49 6.39 13.04
N GLN A 248 -14.25 5.08 12.98
CA GLN A 248 -13.32 4.39 13.85
C GLN A 248 -12.15 3.84 13.02
N TYR A 249 -10.92 4.07 13.48
CA TYR A 249 -9.70 3.64 12.80
C TYR A 249 -9.05 2.47 13.54
N PHE A 250 -8.67 1.45 12.78
CA PHE A 250 -7.98 0.27 13.29
C PHE A 250 -6.70 0.06 12.48
N THR A 251 -5.55 0.07 13.16
CA THR A 251 -4.28 -0.25 12.52
C THR A 251 -4.10 -1.76 12.51
N ASP A 252 -4.51 -2.40 11.40
CA ASP A 252 -4.44 -3.85 11.23
C ASP A 252 -4.43 -4.22 9.73
N ASP A 253 -4.08 -5.48 9.44
CA ASP A 253 -4.37 -6.09 8.15
C ASP A 253 -5.87 -6.38 8.02
N GLY A 254 -6.47 -6.00 6.88
CA GLY A 254 -7.92 -6.09 6.67
C GLY A 254 -8.46 -7.51 6.81
N ARG A 255 -7.77 -8.52 6.28
CA ARG A 255 -8.17 -9.92 6.37
C ARG A 255 -8.07 -10.45 7.80
N ARG A 256 -6.96 -10.15 8.47
CA ARG A 256 -6.74 -10.52 9.88
C ARG A 256 -7.77 -9.89 10.80
N TRP A 257 -8.12 -8.63 10.54
CA TRP A 257 -9.12 -7.91 11.33
C TRP A 257 -10.51 -8.56 11.19
N LEU A 258 -10.94 -8.90 9.96
CA LEU A 258 -12.20 -9.61 9.72
C LEU A 258 -12.24 -10.95 10.48
N LEU A 259 -11.19 -11.75 10.40
CA LEU A 259 -11.10 -13.03 11.11
C LEU A 259 -11.21 -12.88 12.64
N ARG A 260 -10.72 -11.77 13.20
CA ARG A 260 -10.78 -11.50 14.65
C ARG A 260 -12.11 -10.89 15.11
N ASN A 261 -12.94 -10.42 14.18
CA ASN A 261 -14.20 -9.75 14.47
C ASN A 261 -15.39 -10.40 13.75
N PRO A 262 -15.65 -11.70 13.95
CA PRO A 262 -16.63 -12.47 13.16
C PRO A 262 -18.06 -11.97 13.27
N ASP A 263 -18.40 -11.27 14.36
CA ASP A 263 -19.76 -10.76 14.63
C ASP A 263 -20.05 -9.42 13.94
N LYS A 264 -19.02 -8.75 13.40
CA LYS A 264 -19.18 -7.48 12.70
C LYS A 264 -19.85 -7.69 11.34
N LYS A 265 -20.91 -6.93 11.07
CA LYS A 265 -21.66 -6.97 9.81
C LYS A 265 -21.87 -5.55 9.27
N TYR A 266 -21.81 -5.41 7.95
CA TYR A 266 -21.86 -4.12 7.27
C TYR A 266 -22.90 -4.14 6.14
N ASP A 267 -23.52 -2.98 5.90
CA ASP A 267 -24.36 -2.77 4.72
C ASP A 267 -23.47 -2.63 3.48
N PHE A 268 -22.25 -2.09 3.68
CA PHE A 268 -21.36 -1.81 2.58
C PHE A 268 -19.89 -2.07 2.97
N ILE A 269 -19.18 -2.85 2.18
CA ILE A 269 -17.73 -3.05 2.29
C ILE A 269 -17.07 -2.37 1.11
N LEU A 270 -16.21 -1.39 1.39
CA LEU A 270 -15.41 -0.68 0.41
C LEU A 270 -13.96 -1.12 0.49
N MET A 271 -13.35 -1.47 -0.66
CA MET A 271 -11.93 -1.80 -0.69
C MET A 271 -11.30 -1.22 -1.95
N ASN A 272 -10.42 -0.22 -1.79
CA ASN A 272 -9.64 0.34 -2.87
C ASN A 272 -8.19 -0.11 -2.75
N THR A 273 -7.92 -1.34 -3.18
CA THR A 273 -6.56 -1.91 -3.22
C THR A 273 -5.75 -1.32 -4.36
N THR A 274 -4.44 -1.50 -4.28
CA THR A 274 -3.52 -1.14 -5.36
C THR A 274 -3.55 -2.19 -6.49
N TRP A 275 -2.51 -2.22 -7.33
CA TRP A 275 -2.45 -3.11 -8.49
C TRP A 275 -2.33 -4.59 -8.11
N HIS A 276 -3.06 -5.48 -8.80
CA HIS A 276 -3.07 -6.94 -8.56
C HIS A 276 -1.70 -7.61 -8.66
N TRP A 277 -0.80 -7.07 -9.46
CA TRP A 277 0.57 -7.56 -9.62
C TRP A 277 1.53 -7.11 -8.50
N ARG A 278 1.04 -6.33 -7.55
CA ARG A 278 1.78 -5.99 -6.34
C ARG A 278 1.75 -7.15 -5.36
N ASN A 279 2.91 -7.46 -4.77
CA ASN A 279 3.07 -8.58 -3.85
C ASN A 279 1.95 -8.63 -2.79
N GLN A 280 1.36 -9.82 -2.62
CA GLN A 280 0.31 -10.15 -1.65
C GLN A 280 -1.07 -9.50 -1.87
N ILE A 281 -1.29 -8.71 -2.92
CA ILE A 281 -2.62 -8.14 -3.21
C ILE A 281 -3.63 -9.21 -3.58
N ASN A 282 -3.20 -10.30 -4.21
CA ASN A 282 -4.08 -11.43 -4.53
C ASN A 282 -4.75 -12.06 -3.30
N ASN A 283 -4.14 -11.96 -2.11
CA ASN A 283 -4.75 -12.40 -0.85
C ASN A 283 -6.00 -11.58 -0.46
N LEU A 284 -6.20 -10.41 -1.06
CA LEU A 284 -7.38 -9.55 -0.86
C LEU A 284 -8.43 -9.69 -1.97
N VAL A 285 -8.18 -10.52 -2.98
CA VAL A 285 -9.10 -10.77 -4.10
C VAL A 285 -9.26 -12.27 -4.40
N SER A 286 -8.70 -13.14 -3.55
CA SER A 286 -8.89 -14.58 -3.61
C SER A 286 -10.32 -14.99 -3.26
N ILE A 287 -10.73 -16.17 -3.72
CA ILE A 287 -12.06 -16.71 -3.42
C ILE A 287 -12.28 -16.83 -1.90
N GLU A 288 -11.26 -17.20 -1.15
CA GLU A 288 -11.30 -17.36 0.31
C GLU A 288 -11.52 -15.99 1.00
N PHE A 289 -10.86 -14.95 0.52
CA PHE A 289 -11.06 -13.60 1.06
C PHE A 289 -12.44 -13.03 0.69
N LEU A 290 -12.89 -13.22 -0.54
CA LEU A 290 -14.22 -12.80 -0.96
C LEU A 290 -15.32 -13.53 -0.18
N GLN A 291 -15.15 -14.82 0.11
CA GLN A 291 -16.05 -15.59 1.00
C GLN A 291 -16.05 -15.00 2.42
N LEU A 292 -14.88 -14.66 2.96
CA LEU A 292 -14.77 -14.00 4.27
C LEU A 292 -15.50 -12.66 4.27
N CYS A 293 -15.31 -11.81 3.28
CA CYS A 293 -16.02 -10.52 3.15
C CYS A 293 -17.54 -10.75 3.07
N LYS A 294 -17.99 -11.75 2.32
CA LYS A 294 -19.41 -12.11 2.23
C LYS A 294 -20.02 -12.44 3.58
N LEU A 295 -19.28 -13.16 4.45
CA LEU A 295 -19.72 -13.45 5.83
C LEU A 295 -19.89 -12.18 6.67
N HIS A 296 -19.22 -11.07 6.32
CA HIS A 296 -19.32 -9.78 7.00
C HIS A 296 -20.33 -8.81 6.35
N LEU A 297 -21.04 -9.23 5.31
CA LEU A 297 -22.14 -8.46 4.76
C LEU A 297 -23.45 -8.80 5.50
N LYS A 298 -24.26 -7.75 5.71
CA LYS A 298 -25.67 -7.90 6.10
C LYS A 298 -26.50 -8.43 4.92
N ASN A 299 -27.76 -8.76 5.16
CA ASN A 299 -28.70 -9.10 4.09
C ASN A 299 -28.76 -7.93 3.07
N ASN A 300 -28.64 -8.25 1.77
CA ASN A 300 -28.54 -7.29 0.68
C ASN A 300 -27.31 -6.36 0.73
N GLY A 301 -26.32 -6.63 1.60
CA GLY A 301 -25.09 -5.87 1.66
C GLY A 301 -24.30 -5.96 0.36
N VAL A 302 -23.53 -4.93 0.07
CA VAL A 302 -22.72 -4.80 -1.14
C VAL A 302 -21.24 -4.68 -0.77
N MET A 303 -20.39 -5.46 -1.44
CA MET A 303 -18.95 -5.20 -1.46
C MET A 303 -18.58 -4.51 -2.77
N TYR A 304 -17.85 -3.41 -2.69
CA TYR A 304 -17.43 -2.61 -3.84
C TYR A 304 -15.92 -2.41 -3.79
N PHE A 305 -15.22 -2.95 -4.79
CA PHE A 305 -13.76 -2.99 -4.73
C PHE A 305 -13.08 -2.88 -6.08
N ASN A 306 -11.80 -2.48 -6.04
CA ASN A 306 -10.97 -2.30 -7.21
C ASN A 306 -10.58 -3.66 -7.81
N ALA A 307 -11.01 -3.93 -9.03
CA ALA A 307 -10.61 -5.10 -9.80
C ALA A 307 -9.20 -4.96 -10.42
N THR A 308 -8.51 -3.85 -10.14
CA THR A 308 -7.11 -3.58 -10.52
C THR A 308 -6.76 -3.84 -11.99
N SER A 309 -7.75 -3.81 -12.88
CA SER A 309 -7.63 -4.13 -14.30
C SER A 309 -7.37 -5.61 -14.62
N SER A 310 -7.53 -6.53 -13.66
CA SER A 310 -7.45 -7.97 -13.90
C SER A 310 -8.83 -8.56 -14.17
N PRO A 311 -9.06 -9.23 -15.31
CA PRO A 311 -10.33 -9.91 -15.58
C PRO A 311 -10.53 -11.17 -14.71
N ASP A 312 -9.48 -11.71 -14.11
CA ASP A 312 -9.57 -12.85 -13.19
C ASP A 312 -10.32 -12.50 -11.91
N ILE A 313 -10.29 -11.20 -11.50
CA ILE A 313 -10.94 -10.76 -10.26
C ILE A 313 -12.48 -10.81 -10.37
N PRO A 314 -13.14 -10.18 -11.37
CA PRO A 314 -14.57 -10.36 -11.52
C PRO A 314 -14.97 -11.81 -11.78
N PHE A 315 -14.17 -12.58 -12.53
CA PHE A 315 -14.42 -14.02 -12.71
C PHE A 315 -14.38 -14.78 -11.36
N THR A 316 -13.41 -14.50 -10.50
CA THR A 316 -13.36 -15.08 -9.15
C THR A 316 -14.57 -14.66 -8.32
N ALA A 317 -14.99 -13.39 -8.44
CA ALA A 317 -16.13 -12.87 -7.70
C ALA A 317 -17.46 -13.54 -8.08
N THR A 318 -17.67 -13.94 -9.36
CA THR A 318 -18.87 -14.68 -9.80
C THR A 318 -18.98 -16.06 -9.16
N LYS A 319 -17.87 -16.62 -8.65
CA LYS A 319 -17.88 -17.91 -7.92
C LYS A 319 -18.33 -17.77 -6.46
N VAL A 320 -18.40 -16.54 -5.95
CA VAL A 320 -18.75 -16.24 -4.56
C VAL A 320 -20.11 -15.57 -4.44
N PHE A 321 -20.39 -14.59 -5.30
CA PHE A 321 -21.57 -13.75 -5.25
C PHE A 321 -22.53 -14.04 -6.41
N LYS A 322 -23.82 -13.86 -6.14
CA LYS A 322 -24.87 -14.09 -7.15
C LYS A 322 -24.88 -13.00 -8.23
N LYS A 323 -24.48 -11.77 -7.88
CA LYS A 323 -24.47 -10.62 -8.80
C LYS A 323 -23.15 -9.90 -8.74
N VAL A 324 -22.64 -9.54 -9.91
CA VAL A 324 -21.41 -8.81 -10.12
C VAL A 324 -21.68 -7.69 -11.14
N ALA A 325 -21.53 -6.43 -10.76
CA ALA A 325 -21.63 -5.29 -11.66
C ALA A 325 -20.30 -4.54 -11.75
N VAL A 326 -20.03 -3.93 -12.91
CA VAL A 326 -18.75 -3.25 -13.17
C VAL A 326 -18.96 -1.74 -13.29
N TYR A 327 -18.09 -0.97 -12.66
CA TYR A 327 -17.96 0.46 -12.88
C TYR A 327 -16.48 0.85 -13.04
N LYS A 328 -16.09 1.22 -14.25
CA LYS A 328 -14.69 1.48 -14.60
C LYS A 328 -13.82 0.26 -14.24
N ASN A 329 -12.86 0.42 -13.34
CA ASN A 329 -12.00 -0.67 -12.83
C ASN A 329 -12.46 -1.23 -11.48
N PHE A 330 -13.67 -0.89 -11.04
CA PHE A 330 -14.29 -1.41 -9.81
C PHE A 330 -15.39 -2.40 -10.12
N ILE A 331 -15.61 -3.32 -9.20
CA ILE A 331 -16.76 -4.20 -9.23
C ILE A 331 -17.57 -4.09 -7.94
N ALA A 332 -18.89 -4.16 -8.09
CA ALA A 332 -19.84 -4.27 -7.01
C ALA A 332 -20.40 -5.68 -6.98
N VAL A 333 -20.36 -6.34 -5.84
CA VAL A 333 -20.80 -7.72 -5.69
C VAL A 333 -21.80 -7.86 -4.53
N THR A 334 -22.82 -8.69 -4.72
CA THR A 334 -23.87 -8.92 -3.72
C THR A 334 -24.63 -10.22 -3.99
N ASP A 335 -25.28 -10.75 -2.95
CA ASP A 335 -26.33 -11.77 -3.11
C ASP A 335 -27.75 -11.19 -3.19
N GLY A 336 -27.86 -9.88 -2.96
CA GLY A 336 -29.10 -9.12 -3.02
C GLY A 336 -29.32 -8.42 -4.37
N GLU A 337 -30.02 -7.29 -4.36
CA GLU A 337 -30.33 -6.50 -5.53
C GLU A 337 -29.49 -5.22 -5.57
N LEU A 338 -28.94 -4.90 -6.75
CA LEU A 338 -28.32 -3.60 -7.03
C LEU A 338 -29.40 -2.63 -7.56
N ILE A 339 -29.28 -1.36 -7.22
CA ILE A 339 -30.23 -0.33 -7.67
C ILE A 339 -30.17 -0.18 -9.19
N GLN A 340 -31.25 -0.60 -9.88
CA GLN A 340 -31.39 -0.45 -11.34
C GLN A 340 -32.07 0.85 -11.74
N ASN A 341 -32.97 1.39 -10.90
CA ASN A 341 -33.76 2.56 -11.23
C ASN A 341 -32.89 3.84 -11.19
N PRO A 342 -32.77 4.59 -12.32
CA PRO A 342 -32.02 5.86 -12.37
C PRO A 342 -32.56 6.93 -11.43
N GLU A 343 -33.87 6.99 -11.21
CA GLU A 343 -34.48 7.98 -10.32
C GLU A 343 -34.07 7.75 -8.86
N THR A 344 -34.01 6.50 -8.44
CA THR A 344 -33.51 6.13 -7.10
C THR A 344 -32.05 6.51 -6.97
N ARG A 345 -31.20 6.20 -7.97
CA ARG A 345 -29.80 6.61 -7.98
C ARG A 345 -29.65 8.14 -7.88
N ALA A 346 -30.42 8.88 -8.68
CA ALA A 346 -30.42 10.34 -8.66
C ALA A 346 -30.85 10.91 -7.32
N ARG A 347 -31.91 10.37 -6.72
CA ARG A 347 -32.39 10.76 -5.38
C ARG A 347 -31.28 10.56 -4.33
N ASN A 348 -30.62 9.42 -4.35
CA ASN A 348 -29.57 9.10 -3.40
C ASN A 348 -28.33 9.99 -3.59
N LEU A 349 -27.88 10.23 -4.82
CA LEU A 349 -26.74 11.12 -5.10
C LEU A 349 -26.95 12.55 -4.63
N LYS A 350 -28.21 13.06 -4.69
CA LYS A 350 -28.53 14.41 -4.21
C LYS A 350 -28.36 14.60 -2.71
N LYS A 351 -28.26 13.52 -1.91
CA LYS A 351 -28.05 13.58 -0.46
C LYS A 351 -26.62 13.94 -0.08
N PHE A 352 -25.64 13.84 -0.97
CA PHE A 352 -24.28 14.23 -0.64
C PHE A 352 -24.17 15.72 -0.33
N VAL A 353 -23.63 16.04 0.86
CA VAL A 353 -23.44 17.40 1.33
C VAL A 353 -22.03 17.64 1.85
N ILE A 354 -21.49 18.83 1.59
CA ILE A 354 -20.25 19.33 2.13
C ILE A 354 -20.46 20.75 2.66
N ASN A 355 -20.18 20.99 3.94
CA ASN A 355 -20.40 22.28 4.60
C ASN A 355 -21.83 22.82 4.36
N ASP A 356 -22.83 21.96 4.57
CA ASP A 356 -24.26 22.24 4.39
C ASP A 356 -24.68 22.62 2.96
N ARG A 357 -23.84 22.34 1.98
CA ARG A 357 -24.14 22.56 0.55
C ARG A 357 -24.14 21.24 -0.20
N PRO A 358 -25.02 21.08 -1.21
CA PRO A 358 -24.97 19.92 -2.09
C PRO A 358 -23.60 19.81 -2.77
N VAL A 359 -23.05 18.60 -2.80
CA VAL A 359 -21.78 18.32 -3.53
C VAL A 359 -21.99 18.56 -5.03
N PHE A 360 -23.13 18.10 -5.58
CA PHE A 360 -23.45 18.28 -6.99
C PHE A 360 -24.17 19.62 -7.21
N ASN A 361 -23.46 20.59 -7.74
CA ASN A 361 -24.01 21.90 -8.11
C ASN A 361 -24.48 21.91 -9.56
N PHE A 362 -25.79 21.89 -9.79
CA PHE A 362 -26.38 21.85 -11.13
C PHE A 362 -26.22 23.16 -11.94
N SER A 363 -25.83 24.25 -11.31
CA SER A 363 -25.43 25.47 -12.01
C SER A 363 -24.05 25.38 -12.63
N ASN A 364 -23.24 24.39 -12.22
CA ASN A 364 -21.93 24.07 -12.82
C ASN A 364 -22.10 22.93 -13.82
N PRO A 365 -21.84 23.17 -15.13
CA PRO A 365 -22.00 22.13 -16.15
C PRO A 365 -21.19 20.87 -15.89
N GLU A 366 -19.95 20.97 -15.38
CA GLU A 366 -19.09 19.82 -15.09
C GLU A 366 -19.59 18.99 -13.91
N SER A 367 -20.13 19.64 -12.88
CA SER A 367 -20.74 18.96 -11.74
C SER A 367 -22.01 18.23 -12.16
N LYS A 368 -22.81 18.84 -13.07
CA LYS A 368 -23.99 18.20 -13.65
C LYS A 368 -23.60 17.01 -14.54
N GLU A 369 -22.56 17.13 -15.39
CA GLU A 369 -22.06 16.03 -16.22
C GLU A 369 -21.62 14.85 -15.34
N ALA A 370 -20.87 15.10 -14.25
CA ALA A 370 -20.43 14.07 -13.31
C ALA A 370 -21.63 13.37 -12.62
N PHE A 371 -22.65 14.14 -12.21
CA PHE A 371 -23.87 13.60 -11.64
C PHE A 371 -24.63 12.72 -12.65
N ASP A 372 -24.87 13.23 -13.86
CA ASP A 372 -25.61 12.51 -14.91
C ASP A 372 -24.89 11.22 -15.30
N ALA A 373 -23.57 11.23 -15.39
CA ALA A 373 -22.76 10.04 -15.64
C ALA A 373 -22.93 8.96 -14.56
N LEU A 374 -22.97 9.35 -13.29
CA LEU A 374 -23.20 8.42 -12.17
C LEU A 374 -24.62 7.85 -12.14
N VAL A 375 -25.61 8.66 -12.49
CA VAL A 375 -27.03 8.26 -12.55
C VAL A 375 -27.26 7.30 -13.72
N MET A 376 -26.73 7.62 -14.89
CA MET A 376 -27.02 6.87 -16.13
C MET A 376 -26.24 5.56 -16.22
N HIS A 377 -25.14 5.41 -15.51
CA HIS A 377 -24.39 4.17 -15.55
C HIS A 377 -25.20 3.03 -14.92
N SER A 378 -25.56 2.03 -15.72
CA SER A 378 -26.31 0.86 -15.24
C SER A 378 -25.45 0.02 -14.26
N ASN A 379 -26.13 -0.61 -13.30
CA ASN A 379 -25.52 -1.61 -12.44
C ASN A 379 -25.84 -3.03 -12.97
N GLU A 380 -25.61 -3.22 -14.27
CA GLU A 380 -25.89 -4.47 -14.96
C GLU A 380 -25.10 -5.63 -14.36
N ASP A 381 -25.78 -6.76 -14.19
CA ASP A 381 -25.17 -7.96 -13.68
C ASP A 381 -24.45 -8.74 -14.80
N ILE A 382 -23.14 -8.92 -14.62
CA ILE A 382 -22.30 -9.65 -15.58
C ILE A 382 -22.14 -11.13 -15.23
N SER A 383 -22.69 -11.60 -14.13
CA SER A 383 -22.50 -12.98 -13.67
C SER A 383 -23.08 -14.01 -14.67
N ALA A 384 -24.13 -13.65 -15.42
CA ALA A 384 -24.72 -14.48 -16.46
C ALA A 384 -23.76 -14.80 -17.61
N HIS A 385 -22.75 -13.95 -17.84
CA HIS A 385 -21.78 -14.09 -18.95
C HIS A 385 -20.46 -14.76 -18.52
N GLU A 386 -20.40 -15.35 -17.34
CA GLU A 386 -19.20 -15.95 -16.76
C GLU A 386 -18.51 -16.95 -17.68
N ASN A 387 -19.27 -17.89 -18.30
CA ASN A 387 -18.73 -18.92 -19.16
C ASN A 387 -18.14 -18.35 -20.46
N GLU A 388 -18.81 -17.39 -21.05
CA GLU A 388 -18.30 -16.68 -22.25
C GLU A 388 -16.97 -15.96 -21.96
N LEU A 389 -16.86 -15.37 -20.78
CA LEU A 389 -15.64 -14.71 -20.32
C LEU A 389 -14.49 -15.70 -20.16
N HIS A 390 -14.75 -16.84 -19.53
CA HIS A 390 -13.75 -17.87 -19.30
C HIS A 390 -13.19 -18.41 -20.62
N ASP A 391 -14.05 -18.77 -21.58
CA ASP A 391 -13.65 -19.36 -22.85
C ASP A 391 -12.84 -18.38 -23.72
N LYS A 392 -13.20 -17.11 -23.68
CA LYS A 392 -12.55 -16.08 -24.49
C LYS A 392 -11.18 -15.62 -23.96
N TYR A 393 -10.99 -15.58 -22.63
CA TYR A 393 -9.82 -14.95 -21.99
C TYR A 393 -8.93 -15.90 -21.22
N ARG A 394 -9.23 -17.20 -21.12
CA ARG A 394 -8.52 -18.15 -20.26
C ARG A 394 -8.34 -17.60 -18.84
N LEU A 395 -9.46 -17.27 -18.20
CA LEU A 395 -9.47 -16.68 -16.86
C LEU A 395 -9.05 -17.70 -15.81
N TYR A 396 -8.40 -17.21 -14.77
CA TYR A 396 -7.99 -18.03 -13.62
C TYR A 396 -8.83 -17.69 -12.39
N LEU A 397 -9.24 -18.72 -11.68
CA LEU A 397 -9.78 -18.57 -10.34
C LEU A 397 -8.62 -18.18 -9.41
N ILE A 398 -8.72 -17.06 -8.73
CA ILE A 398 -7.70 -16.61 -7.77
C ILE A 398 -7.98 -17.29 -6.44
N THR A 399 -6.99 -18.04 -5.92
CA THR A 399 -7.02 -18.67 -4.62
C THR A 399 -5.82 -18.22 -3.79
N ASP A 400 -5.84 -18.44 -2.49
CA ASP A 400 -4.71 -18.16 -1.61
C ASP A 400 -3.45 -18.93 -2.01
N ASP A 401 -3.63 -20.11 -2.65
CA ASP A 401 -2.52 -21.00 -3.00
C ASP A 401 -1.90 -20.69 -4.37
N ASN A 402 -2.63 -20.05 -5.30
CA ASN A 402 -2.15 -19.99 -6.69
C ASN A 402 -1.62 -18.62 -7.12
N LEU A 403 -1.96 -17.53 -6.44
CA LEU A 403 -1.54 -16.15 -6.76
C LEU A 403 -1.52 -15.84 -8.28
N ALA A 404 -2.42 -16.48 -9.03
CA ALA A 404 -2.33 -16.61 -10.49
C ALA A 404 -2.28 -15.27 -11.22
N SER A 405 -3.06 -14.29 -10.78
CA SER A 405 -3.10 -12.95 -11.37
C SER A 405 -1.86 -12.12 -11.11
N GLU A 406 -1.15 -12.35 -10.00
CA GLU A 406 0.05 -11.60 -9.63
C GLU A 406 1.18 -11.80 -10.64
N PHE A 407 1.27 -12.97 -11.23
CA PHE A 407 2.32 -13.34 -12.17
C PHE A 407 1.93 -13.20 -13.66
N LYS A 408 0.70 -12.82 -13.96
CA LYS A 408 0.23 -12.58 -15.34
C LYS A 408 0.77 -11.31 -16.00
N THR A 409 1.74 -10.64 -15.42
CA THR A 409 2.25 -9.32 -15.82
C THR A 409 3.01 -9.28 -17.14
N GLY A 410 3.19 -10.39 -17.84
CA GLY A 410 4.09 -10.45 -19.00
C GLY A 410 3.58 -9.84 -20.28
N LYS A 411 2.29 -9.77 -20.57
CA LYS A 411 1.77 -9.25 -21.85
C LYS A 411 0.39 -8.64 -21.72
N ARG A 412 0.37 -7.32 -21.73
CA ARG A 412 -0.80 -6.44 -21.87
C ARG A 412 -1.76 -6.48 -20.68
N ILE A 413 -1.59 -5.48 -19.84
CA ILE A 413 -2.63 -4.98 -18.96
C ILE A 413 -3.80 -4.59 -19.89
N TYR A 414 -4.78 -5.47 -20.01
CA TYR A 414 -6.04 -5.08 -20.61
C TYR A 414 -6.68 -4.09 -19.63
N SER A 415 -6.91 -2.86 -20.09
CA SER A 415 -7.84 -2.00 -19.38
C SER A 415 -9.13 -2.82 -19.22
N PRO A 416 -9.67 -3.02 -18.01
CA PRO A 416 -10.94 -3.71 -17.82
C PRO A 416 -12.02 -3.06 -18.68
N GLU A 417 -12.02 -1.73 -18.74
CA GLU A 417 -12.92 -0.96 -19.57
C GLU A 417 -12.82 -1.33 -21.07
N ALA A 418 -11.61 -1.59 -21.60
CA ALA A 418 -11.46 -2.02 -22.98
C ALA A 418 -11.84 -3.50 -23.19
N ALA A 419 -11.56 -4.36 -22.21
CA ALA A 419 -11.99 -5.76 -22.26
C ALA A 419 -13.52 -5.87 -22.07
N TRP A 420 -14.06 -5.16 -21.10
CA TRP A 420 -15.49 -5.14 -20.80
C TRP A 420 -16.31 -4.46 -21.88
N LYS A 421 -15.87 -3.32 -22.45
CA LYS A 421 -16.53 -2.70 -23.61
C LYS A 421 -16.58 -3.61 -24.83
N LYS A 422 -15.57 -4.46 -25.03
CA LYS A 422 -15.60 -5.44 -26.11
C LYS A 422 -16.52 -6.64 -25.84
N ILE A 423 -16.79 -6.93 -24.58
CA ILE A 423 -17.65 -8.04 -24.15
C ILE A 423 -19.12 -7.63 -24.13
N PHE A 424 -19.40 -6.38 -23.71
CA PHE A 424 -20.77 -5.84 -23.53
C PHE A 424 -21.17 -4.82 -24.60
N ALA A 425 -20.38 -4.62 -25.67
CA ALA A 425 -20.71 -3.74 -26.80
C ALA A 425 -21.55 -4.43 -27.88
N HIS A 426 -22.39 -5.40 -27.49
CA HIS A 426 -23.38 -6.02 -28.37
C HIS A 426 -24.78 -5.74 -27.89
#